data_99ec7f07b72cfa4197c9479365d85300
#
_entry.id   99ec7f07b72cfa4197c9479365d85300
#
_cell.length_a   1.000
_cell.length_b   1.000
_cell.length_c   1.000
_cell.angle_alpha   90.00
_cell.angle_beta   90.00
_cell.angle_gamma   90.00
#
_symmetry.space_group_name_H-M   'P 1'
#
loop_
_entity.id
_entity.type
_entity.pdbx_description
1 polymer ?
#
loop_
_entity_poly.entity_id
_entity_poly.type
_entity_poly.pdbx_seq_one_letter_code
_entity_poly.pdbx_strand_id
1 'polypeptide(L)'
;RNKDLEKEGFEPISLDKKLTFTEAHRTEGSGNLQFKSADVDYSIDYLAKIMIRKSDNSATNMLIEEVGGINQLNAAIRHWGFSKTQVTSWLPDLKGTNTTTPYDIATMLYNIDNQKFLPIQSAANIKEYMSHVENRTLIKSQLPENAILMHKTGDIGKMLGDAGVIYSPSGKKYIMVIMVKRPHNDYGARDLIQKVSKTVYNSLG
;
A
#
# COMPACT_ATOMS: atom_id res chain seq x y z
N ARG A 1 -6.53 -23.01 0.69
CA ARG A 1 -6.56 -21.67 1.31
C ARG A 1 -7.61 -20.75 0.68
N ASN A 2 -7.83 -20.79 -0.65
CA ASN A 2 -8.99 -20.14 -1.27
C ASN A 2 -10.32 -20.69 -0.72
N LYS A 3 -10.40 -21.99 -0.43
CA LYS A 3 -11.61 -22.62 0.15
C LYS A 3 -11.98 -22.10 1.54
N ASP A 4 -11.04 -21.56 2.29
CA ASP A 4 -11.32 -20.99 3.62
C ASP A 4 -11.88 -19.57 3.47
N LEU A 5 -11.42 -18.78 2.50
CA LEU A 5 -11.98 -17.47 2.17
C LEU A 5 -13.38 -17.59 1.54
N GLU A 6 -13.59 -18.58 0.66
CA GLU A 6 -14.90 -18.88 0.07
C GLU A 6 -15.94 -19.27 1.14
N LYS A 7 -15.54 -20.03 2.15
CA LYS A 7 -16.41 -20.39 3.29
C LYS A 7 -16.84 -19.18 4.14
N GLU A 8 -16.09 -18.08 4.06
CA GLU A 8 -16.32 -16.85 4.81
C GLU A 8 -16.98 -15.74 3.96
N GLY A 9 -17.44 -16.07 2.74
CA GLY A 9 -18.17 -15.15 1.88
C GLY A 9 -17.30 -14.18 1.08
N PHE A 10 -16.01 -14.47 0.94
CA PHE A 10 -15.10 -13.71 0.07
C PHE A 10 -14.88 -14.49 -1.23
N GLU A 11 -15.56 -14.08 -2.30
CA GLU A 11 -15.35 -14.66 -3.62
C GLU A 11 -13.99 -14.25 -4.21
N PRO A 12 -13.21 -15.19 -4.76
CA PRO A 12 -11.96 -14.87 -5.42
C PRO A 12 -12.20 -13.98 -6.65
N ILE A 13 -11.51 -12.86 -6.72
CA ILE A 13 -11.57 -11.96 -7.88
C ILE A 13 -10.40 -12.27 -8.82
N SER A 14 -10.71 -12.52 -10.12
CA SER A 14 -9.67 -12.72 -11.12
C SER A 14 -8.92 -11.43 -11.39
N LEU A 15 -7.58 -11.48 -11.42
CA LEU A 15 -6.74 -10.35 -11.77
C LEU A 15 -6.90 -9.92 -13.24
N ASP A 16 -7.36 -10.82 -14.11
CA ASP A 16 -7.62 -10.53 -15.54
C ASP A 16 -8.99 -9.88 -15.75
N LYS A 17 -9.89 -9.87 -14.73
CA LYS A 17 -11.16 -9.17 -14.81
C LYS A 17 -10.90 -7.70 -15.14
N LYS A 18 -11.69 -7.16 -16.07
CA LYS A 18 -11.60 -5.76 -16.49
C LYS A 18 -12.67 -4.94 -15.80
N LEU A 19 -12.28 -3.74 -15.39
CA LEU A 19 -13.16 -2.70 -14.88
C LEU A 19 -13.09 -1.51 -15.81
N THR A 20 -14.24 -0.93 -16.16
CA THR A 20 -14.30 0.24 -17.03
C THR A 20 -14.03 1.50 -16.20
N PHE A 21 -13.01 2.25 -16.55
CA PHE A 21 -12.74 3.56 -15.96
C PHE A 21 -13.74 4.59 -16.58
N THR A 22 -14.60 5.15 -15.77
CA THR A 22 -15.58 6.15 -16.18
C THR A 22 -15.26 7.53 -15.57
N GLU A 23 -15.94 8.58 -15.98
CA GLU A 23 -15.79 9.91 -15.37
C GLU A 23 -16.11 9.90 -13.87
N ALA A 24 -17.02 9.05 -13.40
CA ALA A 24 -17.34 8.91 -11.98
C ALA A 24 -16.16 8.40 -11.14
N HIS A 25 -15.23 7.63 -11.74
CA HIS A 25 -14.03 7.11 -11.08
C HIS A 25 -12.87 8.13 -11.05
N ARG A 26 -12.98 9.24 -11.80
CA ARG A 26 -11.92 10.24 -11.88
C ARG A 26 -11.72 10.90 -10.52
N THR A 27 -10.56 10.65 -9.94
CA THR A 27 -10.22 11.09 -8.59
C THR A 27 -8.92 11.87 -8.62
N GLU A 28 -8.95 13.10 -8.11
CA GLU A 28 -7.78 13.98 -8.06
C GLU A 28 -6.70 13.47 -7.10
N GLY A 29 -5.50 14.01 -7.23
CA GLY A 29 -4.35 13.78 -6.36
C GLY A 29 -3.33 12.85 -6.99
N SER A 30 -2.92 11.81 -6.28
CA SER A 30 -1.86 10.91 -6.73
C SER A 30 -2.29 10.01 -7.88
N GLY A 31 -1.33 9.71 -8.77
CA GLY A 31 -1.52 8.80 -9.89
C GLY A 31 -1.90 9.50 -11.19
N ASN A 32 -1.87 8.75 -12.29
CA ASN A 32 -2.04 9.26 -13.63
C ASN A 32 -3.34 8.80 -14.30
N LEU A 33 -4.12 7.91 -13.68
CA LEU A 33 -5.35 7.41 -14.26
C LEU A 33 -6.37 8.54 -14.45
N GLN A 34 -6.37 9.53 -13.54
CA GLN A 34 -7.20 10.74 -13.62
C GLN A 34 -7.04 11.53 -14.93
N PHE A 35 -5.91 11.38 -15.64
CA PHE A 35 -5.64 12.09 -16.91
C PHE A 35 -5.91 11.21 -18.15
N LYS A 36 -6.42 10.00 -17.96
CA LYS A 36 -6.76 9.08 -19.05
C LYS A 36 -8.19 9.32 -19.54
N SER A 37 -8.47 8.90 -20.77
CA SER A 37 -9.82 8.92 -21.32
C SER A 37 -10.73 8.01 -20.52
N ALA A 38 -11.98 8.42 -20.31
CA ALA A 38 -13.02 7.57 -19.76
C ALA A 38 -13.43 6.48 -20.77
N ASP A 39 -14.24 5.54 -20.29
CA ASP A 39 -14.78 4.39 -21.04
C ASP A 39 -13.72 3.46 -21.60
N VAL A 40 -12.60 3.34 -20.86
CA VAL A 40 -11.49 2.42 -21.15
C VAL A 40 -11.43 1.35 -20.08
N ASP A 41 -11.27 0.10 -20.52
CA ASP A 41 -11.15 -1.06 -19.66
C ASP A 41 -9.72 -1.28 -19.17
N TYR A 42 -9.57 -1.48 -17.86
CA TYR A 42 -8.30 -1.84 -17.22
C TYR A 42 -8.46 -3.14 -16.42
N SER A 43 -7.47 -4.02 -16.49
CA SER A 43 -7.48 -5.23 -15.65
C SER A 43 -7.27 -4.88 -14.16
N ILE A 44 -7.81 -5.71 -13.28
CA ILE A 44 -7.57 -5.58 -11.83
C ILE A 44 -6.07 -5.64 -11.51
N ASP A 45 -5.30 -6.49 -12.21
CA ASP A 45 -3.84 -6.53 -12.10
C ASP A 45 -3.20 -5.16 -12.37
N TYR A 46 -3.57 -4.53 -13.49
CA TYR A 46 -3.05 -3.20 -13.82
C TYR A 46 -3.43 -2.15 -12.78
N LEU A 47 -4.69 -2.13 -12.34
CA LEU A 47 -5.17 -1.19 -11.33
C LEU A 47 -4.46 -1.40 -9.99
N ALA A 48 -4.28 -2.65 -9.53
CA ALA A 48 -3.53 -2.98 -8.32
C ALA A 48 -2.07 -2.55 -8.42
N LYS A 49 -1.45 -2.76 -9.58
CA LYS A 49 -0.08 -2.33 -9.86
C LYS A 49 0.10 -0.82 -9.73
N ILE A 50 -0.76 -0.01 -10.37
CA ILE A 50 -0.64 1.45 -10.30
C ILE A 50 -1.08 2.01 -8.93
N MET A 51 -2.04 1.38 -8.25
CA MET A 51 -2.40 1.69 -6.86
C MET A 51 -1.18 1.59 -5.94
N ILE A 52 -0.40 0.51 -6.04
CA ILE A 52 0.76 0.30 -5.18
C ILE A 52 1.95 1.13 -5.64
N ARG A 53 2.30 1.10 -6.93
CA ARG A 53 3.54 1.71 -7.45
C ARG A 53 3.47 3.23 -7.56
N LYS A 54 2.30 3.77 -7.93
CA LYS A 54 2.07 5.20 -8.18
C LYS A 54 1.17 5.86 -7.16
N SER A 55 0.63 5.09 -6.19
CA SER A 55 -0.40 5.57 -5.26
C SER A 55 -1.62 6.15 -5.98
N ASP A 56 -2.06 5.54 -7.10
CA ASP A 56 -3.13 6.07 -7.93
C ASP A 56 -4.47 6.03 -7.19
N ASN A 57 -5.06 7.21 -6.96
CA ASN A 57 -6.30 7.38 -6.20
C ASN A 57 -7.51 6.80 -6.95
N SER A 58 -7.58 7.05 -8.26
CA SER A 58 -8.68 6.52 -9.09
C SER A 58 -8.67 4.99 -9.11
N ALA A 59 -7.50 4.39 -9.33
CA ALA A 59 -7.36 2.94 -9.29
C ALA A 59 -7.69 2.36 -7.90
N THR A 60 -7.30 3.05 -6.82
CA THR A 60 -7.62 2.62 -5.46
C THR A 60 -9.13 2.62 -5.22
N ASN A 61 -9.83 3.69 -5.60
CA ASN A 61 -11.28 3.80 -5.42
C ASN A 61 -12.03 2.76 -6.27
N MET A 62 -11.64 2.54 -7.53
CA MET A 62 -12.20 1.48 -8.37
C MET A 62 -12.05 0.09 -7.72
N LEU A 63 -10.90 -0.21 -7.14
CA LEU A 63 -10.68 -1.49 -6.46
C LEU A 63 -11.45 -1.60 -5.14
N ILE A 64 -11.62 -0.51 -4.39
CA ILE A 64 -12.49 -0.49 -3.19
C ILE A 64 -13.95 -0.77 -3.60
N GLU A 65 -14.42 -0.18 -4.71
CA GLU A 65 -15.76 -0.44 -5.24
C GLU A 65 -15.91 -1.91 -5.65
N GLU A 66 -14.94 -2.45 -6.39
CA GLU A 66 -14.95 -3.84 -6.86
C GLU A 66 -15.01 -4.85 -5.73
N VAL A 67 -14.39 -4.61 -4.59
CA VAL A 67 -14.46 -5.51 -3.43
C VAL A 67 -15.73 -5.33 -2.60
N GLY A 68 -16.71 -4.54 -3.05
CA GLY A 68 -17.99 -4.30 -2.37
C GLY A 68 -18.02 -3.04 -1.50
N GLY A 69 -17.09 -2.11 -1.74
CA GLY A 69 -17.04 -0.81 -1.09
C GLY A 69 -16.36 -0.81 0.28
N ILE A 70 -16.39 0.37 0.91
CA ILE A 70 -15.70 0.63 2.19
C ILE A 70 -16.14 -0.33 3.30
N ASN A 71 -17.42 -0.69 3.37
CA ASN A 71 -17.93 -1.57 4.43
C ASN A 71 -17.33 -2.98 4.31
N GLN A 72 -17.31 -3.53 3.09
CA GLN A 72 -16.77 -4.86 2.85
C GLN A 72 -15.25 -4.87 3.03
N LEU A 73 -14.55 -3.82 2.58
CA LEU A 73 -13.12 -3.65 2.84
C LEU A 73 -12.82 -3.65 4.34
N ASN A 74 -13.58 -2.89 5.14
CA ASN A 74 -13.40 -2.86 6.59
C ASN A 74 -13.75 -4.22 7.26
N ALA A 75 -14.70 -4.98 6.73
CA ALA A 75 -14.98 -6.32 7.20
C ALA A 75 -13.76 -7.24 7.00
N ALA A 76 -13.13 -7.18 5.80
CA ALA A 76 -11.92 -7.93 5.51
C ALA A 76 -10.74 -7.49 6.41
N ILE A 77 -10.54 -6.18 6.61
CA ILE A 77 -9.50 -5.62 7.48
C ILE A 77 -9.64 -6.19 8.91
N ARG A 78 -10.85 -6.20 9.47
CA ARG A 78 -11.12 -6.75 10.80
C ARG A 78 -10.91 -8.27 10.85
N HIS A 79 -11.36 -8.97 9.82
CA HIS A 79 -11.17 -10.43 9.70
C HIS A 79 -9.69 -10.81 9.71
N TRP A 80 -8.83 -10.03 9.07
CA TRP A 80 -7.38 -10.22 9.09
C TRP A 80 -6.71 -9.78 10.39
N GLY A 81 -7.47 -9.29 11.38
CA GLY A 81 -6.98 -8.93 12.71
C GLY A 81 -6.42 -7.52 12.85
N PHE A 82 -6.62 -6.64 11.87
CA PHE A 82 -6.13 -5.25 11.91
C PHE A 82 -7.14 -4.33 12.61
N SER A 83 -7.20 -4.44 13.93
CA SER A 83 -8.26 -3.81 14.75
C SER A 83 -8.17 -2.28 14.84
N LYS A 84 -7.03 -1.69 14.50
CA LYS A 84 -6.78 -0.24 14.54
C LYS A 84 -6.70 0.39 13.14
N THR A 85 -6.97 -0.41 12.10
CA THR A 85 -7.02 0.06 10.71
C THR A 85 -8.47 0.17 10.28
N GLN A 86 -8.85 1.35 9.77
CA GLN A 86 -10.20 1.63 9.31
C GLN A 86 -10.19 2.60 8.13
N VAL A 87 -10.96 2.29 7.11
CA VAL A 87 -11.25 3.17 5.98
C VAL A 87 -12.65 3.77 6.20
N THR A 88 -12.73 5.10 6.21
CA THR A 88 -13.98 5.85 6.43
C THR A 88 -14.32 6.76 5.26
N SER A 89 -13.35 7.05 4.41
CA SER A 89 -13.50 7.94 3.26
C SER A 89 -12.85 7.35 2.02
N TRP A 90 -13.47 7.63 0.89
CA TRP A 90 -12.84 7.48 -0.43
C TRP A 90 -11.64 8.41 -0.54
N LEU A 91 -10.70 8.07 -1.44
CA LEU A 91 -9.60 8.97 -1.74
C LEU A 91 -10.08 10.11 -2.68
N PRO A 92 -9.47 11.31 -2.57
CA PRO A 92 -8.44 11.68 -1.61
C PRO A 92 -9.02 11.96 -0.22
N ASP A 93 -8.46 11.33 0.81
CA ASP A 93 -8.83 11.59 2.20
C ASP A 93 -8.05 12.80 2.76
N LEU A 94 -8.39 13.98 2.30
CA LEU A 94 -7.71 15.24 2.70
C LEU A 94 -7.92 15.60 4.17
N LYS A 95 -8.96 15.05 4.80
CA LYS A 95 -9.24 15.25 6.22
C LYS A 95 -8.43 14.30 7.11
N GLY A 96 -7.86 13.21 6.54
CA GLY A 96 -7.12 12.19 7.29
C GLY A 96 -8.02 11.38 8.22
N THR A 97 -9.16 10.95 7.72
CA THR A 97 -10.16 10.17 8.48
C THR A 97 -9.92 8.67 8.37
N ASN A 98 -9.21 8.21 7.35
CA ASN A 98 -8.72 6.84 7.25
C ASN A 98 -7.58 6.66 8.26
N THR A 99 -7.66 5.64 9.09
CA THR A 99 -6.72 5.45 10.20
C THR A 99 -6.04 4.10 10.15
N THR A 100 -4.83 4.06 10.68
CA THR A 100 -4.05 2.83 10.88
C THR A 100 -3.01 3.04 11.97
N THR A 101 -2.24 2.01 12.28
CA THR A 101 -1.10 2.09 13.20
C THR A 101 0.15 1.47 12.58
N PRO A 102 1.36 1.88 13.01
CA PRO A 102 2.58 1.19 12.61
C PRO A 102 2.57 -0.30 12.90
N TYR A 103 1.92 -0.72 13.98
CA TYR A 103 1.80 -2.14 14.33
C TYR A 103 0.93 -2.93 13.34
N ASP A 104 -0.25 -2.42 12.99
CA ASP A 104 -1.13 -3.07 11.99
C ASP A 104 -0.43 -3.17 10.63
N ILE A 105 0.24 -2.09 10.19
CA ILE A 105 1.01 -2.09 8.93
C ILE A 105 2.16 -3.10 8.99
N ALA A 106 2.94 -3.12 10.07
CA ALA A 106 4.04 -4.07 10.23
C ALA A 106 3.54 -5.53 10.22
N THR A 107 2.41 -5.80 10.89
CA THR A 107 1.77 -7.11 10.90
C THR A 107 1.27 -7.50 9.50
N MET A 108 0.68 -6.56 8.75
CA MET A 108 0.25 -6.79 7.37
C MET A 108 1.45 -7.16 6.49
N LEU A 109 2.53 -6.38 6.54
CA LEU A 109 3.76 -6.65 5.79
C LEU A 109 4.37 -8.00 6.15
N TYR A 110 4.40 -8.34 7.43
CA TYR A 110 4.86 -9.65 7.90
C TYR A 110 4.01 -10.79 7.34
N ASN A 111 2.69 -10.63 7.32
CA ASN A 111 1.77 -11.64 6.81
C ASN A 111 1.88 -11.79 5.28
N ILE A 112 2.03 -10.70 4.53
CA ILE A 112 2.27 -10.72 3.08
C ILE A 112 3.60 -11.43 2.78
N ASP A 113 4.66 -11.04 3.48
CA ASP A 113 5.99 -11.59 3.24
C ASP A 113 6.09 -13.08 3.56
N ASN A 114 5.40 -13.53 4.61
CA ASN A 114 5.35 -14.93 5.03
C ASN A 114 4.13 -15.71 4.49
N GLN A 115 3.36 -15.12 3.56
CA GLN A 115 2.23 -15.77 2.88
C GLN A 115 1.17 -16.36 3.83
N LYS A 116 0.86 -15.65 4.93
CA LYS A 116 0.02 -16.21 6.00
C LYS A 116 -1.47 -16.28 5.65
N PHE A 117 -2.01 -15.29 4.93
CA PHE A 117 -3.45 -15.22 4.59
C PHE A 117 -3.73 -14.99 3.10
N LEU A 118 -2.69 -14.96 2.28
CA LEU A 118 -2.82 -14.79 0.84
C LEU A 118 -2.39 -16.04 0.08
N PRO A 119 -2.99 -16.33 -1.07
CA PRO A 119 -2.45 -17.28 -2.02
C PRO A 119 -1.02 -16.91 -2.39
N ILE A 120 -0.19 -17.91 -2.66
CA ILE A 120 1.24 -17.72 -3.00
C ILE A 120 1.43 -16.72 -4.15
N GLN A 121 0.62 -16.85 -5.21
CA GLN A 121 0.69 -15.98 -6.39
C GLN A 121 0.29 -14.54 -6.04
N SER A 122 -0.75 -14.33 -5.24
CA SER A 122 -1.15 -12.99 -4.81
C SER A 122 -0.08 -12.31 -3.96
N ALA A 123 0.53 -13.05 -3.04
CA ALA A 123 1.66 -12.54 -2.25
C ALA A 123 2.85 -12.19 -3.15
N ALA A 124 3.18 -13.01 -4.14
CA ALA A 124 4.25 -12.74 -5.09
C ALA A 124 3.98 -11.47 -5.91
N ASN A 125 2.76 -11.28 -6.42
CA ASN A 125 2.37 -10.09 -7.18
C ASN A 125 2.48 -8.82 -6.33
N ILE A 126 1.96 -8.84 -5.09
CA ILE A 126 2.07 -7.70 -4.17
C ILE A 126 3.55 -7.37 -3.91
N LYS A 127 4.38 -8.37 -3.66
CA LYS A 127 5.82 -8.19 -3.42
C LYS A 127 6.50 -7.56 -4.64
N GLU A 128 6.16 -8.02 -5.84
CA GLU A 128 6.66 -7.43 -7.09
C GLU A 128 6.26 -5.96 -7.20
N TYR A 129 4.96 -5.63 -7.01
CA TYR A 129 4.51 -4.24 -7.11
C TYR A 129 5.18 -3.34 -6.07
N MET A 130 5.31 -3.80 -4.84
CA MET A 130 5.96 -3.06 -3.75
C MET A 130 7.46 -2.86 -3.96
N SER A 131 8.14 -3.74 -4.69
CA SER A 131 9.56 -3.60 -5.04
C SER A 131 9.81 -2.51 -6.10
N HIS A 132 8.74 -2.07 -6.78
CA HIS A 132 8.80 -1.10 -7.87
C HIS A 132 8.02 0.20 -7.57
N VAL A 133 7.85 0.55 -6.30
CA VAL A 133 7.26 1.84 -5.90
C VAL A 133 8.10 2.98 -6.43
N GLU A 134 7.45 3.96 -7.08
CA GLU A 134 8.16 5.05 -7.78
C GLU A 134 8.76 6.06 -6.80
N ASN A 135 8.08 6.36 -5.69
CA ASN A 135 8.64 7.26 -4.68
C ASN A 135 9.71 6.54 -3.85
N ARG A 136 10.96 6.83 -4.12
CA ARG A 136 12.15 6.26 -3.47
C ARG A 136 12.88 7.26 -2.57
N THR A 137 12.23 8.38 -2.24
CA THR A 137 12.87 9.51 -1.54
C THR A 137 12.88 9.36 -0.01
N LEU A 138 12.21 8.37 0.56
CA LEU A 138 12.09 8.14 2.00
C LEU A 138 13.06 7.03 2.47
N ILE A 139 12.56 5.89 2.92
CA ILE A 139 13.40 4.77 3.42
C ILE A 139 14.45 4.37 2.39
N LYS A 140 14.06 4.16 1.12
CA LYS A 140 14.98 3.66 0.08
C LYS A 140 16.18 4.57 -0.16
N SER A 141 16.04 5.87 -0.01
CA SER A 141 17.12 6.83 -0.25
C SER A 141 18.35 6.66 0.66
N GLN A 142 18.18 5.95 1.77
CA GLN A 142 19.21 5.72 2.78
C GLN A 142 19.72 4.27 2.83
N LEU A 143 19.20 3.42 1.96
CA LEU A 143 19.66 2.04 1.83
C LEU A 143 20.71 1.93 0.71
N PRO A 144 21.69 1.03 0.82
CA PRO A 144 22.61 0.77 -0.29
C PRO A 144 21.86 0.28 -1.52
N GLU A 145 22.47 0.45 -2.68
CA GLU A 145 21.80 0.14 -3.96
C GLU A 145 21.37 -1.33 -4.07
N ASN A 146 22.21 -2.23 -3.58
CA ASN A 146 21.98 -3.68 -3.58
C ASN A 146 21.05 -4.19 -2.46
N ALA A 147 20.54 -3.32 -1.57
CA ALA A 147 19.47 -3.70 -0.65
C ALA A 147 18.12 -3.68 -1.37
N ILE A 148 17.35 -4.74 -1.19
CA ILE A 148 16.00 -4.84 -1.72
C ILE A 148 15.03 -4.24 -0.69
N LEU A 149 14.13 -3.37 -1.16
CA LEU A 149 13.04 -2.80 -0.36
C LEU A 149 11.72 -3.03 -1.08
N MET A 150 10.82 -3.75 -0.43
CA MET A 150 9.41 -3.81 -0.78
C MET A 150 8.67 -2.85 0.12
N HIS A 151 8.08 -1.77 -0.42
CA HIS A 151 7.52 -0.73 0.42
C HIS A 151 6.28 -0.07 -0.17
N LYS A 152 5.64 0.76 0.65
CA LYS A 152 4.59 1.69 0.25
C LYS A 152 4.75 3.00 1.02
N THR A 153 4.81 4.09 0.28
CA THR A 153 4.83 5.45 0.82
C THR A 153 3.42 6.02 0.97
N GLY A 154 3.25 6.98 1.88
CA GLY A 154 2.00 7.73 2.03
C GLY A 154 2.29 9.18 2.38
N ASP A 155 1.58 10.11 1.74
CA ASP A 155 1.64 11.53 2.01
C ASP A 155 0.23 12.14 1.88
N ILE A 156 -0.27 12.73 2.96
CA ILE A 156 -1.55 13.46 2.98
C ILE A 156 -1.37 14.89 3.50
N GLY A 157 -0.19 15.46 3.33
CA GLY A 157 0.13 16.81 3.77
C GLY A 157 0.49 16.90 5.25
N LYS A 158 -0.39 16.47 6.16
CA LYS A 158 -0.16 16.47 7.62
C LYS A 158 0.46 15.18 8.15
N MET A 159 0.55 14.14 7.35
CA MET A 159 1.16 12.86 7.67
C MET A 159 2.06 12.42 6.51
N LEU A 160 3.29 12.07 6.82
CA LEU A 160 4.22 11.45 5.88
C LEU A 160 4.65 10.10 6.45
N GLY A 161 4.68 9.07 5.61
CA GLY A 161 5.09 7.75 6.06
C GLY A 161 5.69 6.90 4.94
N ASP A 162 6.44 5.91 5.37
CA ASP A 162 6.95 4.83 4.52
C ASP A 162 7.01 3.54 5.34
N ALA A 163 6.62 2.45 4.72
CA ALA A 163 6.56 1.15 5.37
C ALA A 163 7.00 0.05 4.40
N GLY A 164 7.91 -0.80 4.84
CA GLY A 164 8.42 -1.84 3.96
C GLY A 164 9.17 -2.96 4.66
N VAL A 165 9.47 -3.99 3.86
CA VAL A 165 10.35 -5.09 4.23
C VAL A 165 11.69 -4.88 3.55
N ILE A 166 12.76 -4.85 4.33
CA ILE A 166 14.13 -4.67 3.87
C ILE A 166 14.85 -6.01 3.88
N TYR A 167 15.48 -6.34 2.77
CA TYR A 167 16.42 -7.46 2.65
C TYR A 167 17.82 -6.88 2.44
N SER A 168 18.67 -7.02 3.45
CA SER A 168 20.05 -6.57 3.40
C SER A 168 20.91 -7.52 2.57
N PRO A 169 21.94 -7.02 1.88
CA PRO A 169 22.96 -7.86 1.25
C PRO A 169 23.69 -8.80 2.22
N SER A 170 23.67 -8.49 3.51
CA SER A 170 24.22 -9.36 4.58
C SER A 170 23.34 -10.61 4.88
N GLY A 171 22.18 -10.74 4.20
CA GLY A 171 21.21 -11.80 4.44
C GLY A 171 20.20 -11.51 5.56
N LYS A 172 20.31 -10.36 6.23
CA LYS A 172 19.33 -9.96 7.25
C LYS A 172 18.05 -9.42 6.63
N LYS A 173 16.94 -9.69 7.31
CA LYS A 173 15.61 -9.22 6.92
C LYS A 173 14.91 -8.55 8.10
N TYR A 174 14.31 -7.39 7.89
CA TYR A 174 13.50 -6.70 8.89
C TYR A 174 12.39 -5.86 8.26
N ILE A 175 11.40 -5.53 9.07
CA ILE A 175 10.28 -4.65 8.69
C ILE A 175 10.50 -3.29 9.35
N MET A 176 10.32 -2.24 8.58
CA MET A 176 10.38 -0.86 9.06
C MET A 176 9.08 -0.14 8.70
N VAL A 177 8.46 0.48 9.68
CA VAL A 177 7.28 1.34 9.51
C VAL A 177 7.54 2.66 10.21
N ILE A 178 7.55 3.74 9.44
CA ILE A 178 7.75 5.09 9.97
C ILE A 178 6.57 5.95 9.53
N MET A 179 5.88 6.53 10.50
CA MET A 179 4.76 7.45 10.28
C MET A 179 5.02 8.73 11.08
N VAL A 180 5.09 9.86 10.39
CA VAL A 180 5.42 11.15 10.99
C VAL A 180 4.27 12.12 10.79
N LYS A 181 3.65 12.54 11.91
CA LYS A 181 2.72 13.67 11.91
C LYS A 181 3.51 14.97 11.82
N ARG A 182 3.10 15.87 10.91
CA ARG A 182 3.86 17.09 10.61
C ARG A 182 2.93 18.29 10.39
N PRO A 183 3.40 19.54 10.52
CA PRO A 183 2.77 20.69 9.88
C PRO A 183 2.59 20.43 8.38
N HIS A 184 1.58 21.05 7.78
CA HIS A 184 1.24 20.78 6.38
C HIS A 184 2.45 20.92 5.45
N ASN A 185 2.82 19.82 4.80
CA ASN A 185 3.95 19.70 3.85
C ASN A 185 5.34 20.09 4.41
N ASP A 186 5.54 20.02 5.73
CA ASP A 186 6.84 20.25 6.33
C ASP A 186 7.87 19.21 5.86
N TYR A 187 9.01 19.69 5.34
CA TYR A 187 10.07 18.84 4.81
C TYR A 187 10.90 18.12 5.88
N GLY A 188 10.92 18.61 7.12
CA GLY A 188 11.64 17.99 8.23
C GLY A 188 11.20 16.56 8.51
N ALA A 189 9.94 16.23 8.19
CA ALA A 189 9.43 14.86 8.31
C ALA A 189 10.16 13.88 7.37
N ARG A 190 10.49 14.30 6.14
CA ARG A 190 11.29 13.50 5.20
C ARG A 190 12.68 13.26 5.75
N ASP A 191 13.33 14.32 6.22
CA ASP A 191 14.70 14.24 6.76
C ASP A 191 14.74 13.33 8.00
N LEU A 192 13.71 13.38 8.84
CA LEU A 192 13.55 12.47 9.98
C LEU A 192 13.44 11.01 9.53
N ILE A 193 12.56 10.70 8.57
CA ILE A 193 12.40 9.35 8.03
C ILE A 193 13.74 8.83 7.47
N GLN A 194 14.44 9.66 6.70
CA GLN A 194 15.74 9.31 6.13
C GLN A 194 16.78 9.03 7.22
N LYS A 195 16.86 9.90 8.23
CA LYS A 195 17.79 9.71 9.36
C LYS A 195 17.51 8.43 10.14
N VAL A 196 16.24 8.15 10.44
CA VAL A 196 15.84 6.92 11.13
C VAL A 196 16.19 5.69 10.26
N SER A 197 15.87 5.73 8.96
CA SER A 197 16.20 4.65 8.03
C SER A 197 17.70 4.34 8.02
N LYS A 198 18.55 5.36 7.90
CA LYS A 198 20.01 5.21 7.93
C LYS A 198 20.50 4.62 9.24
N THR A 199 19.99 5.14 10.37
CA THR A 199 20.42 4.68 11.71
C THR A 199 20.07 3.21 11.93
N VAL A 200 18.83 2.82 11.58
CA VAL A 200 18.37 1.44 11.73
C VAL A 200 19.14 0.50 10.79
N TYR A 201 19.37 0.91 9.54
CA TYR A 201 20.15 0.12 8.60
C TYR A 201 21.58 -0.13 9.11
N ASN A 202 22.23 0.90 9.63
CA ASN A 202 23.60 0.75 10.19
C ASN A 202 23.67 -0.17 11.39
N SER A 203 22.55 -0.34 12.12
CA SER A 203 22.49 -1.22 13.30
C SER A 203 22.07 -2.66 12.97
N LEU A 204 21.19 -2.82 11.98
CA LEU A 204 20.56 -4.10 11.63
C LEU A 204 20.98 -4.67 10.27
N GLY A 205 21.47 -3.82 9.38
CA GLY A 205 21.75 -4.13 7.98
C GLY A 205 23.01 -4.94 7.67
#